data_27d9b4274aee6a024d41668dfd802edc
#
_entry.id   27d9b4274aee6a024d41668dfd802edc
#
_cell.length_a   1.000
_cell.length_b   1.000
_cell.length_c   1.000
_cell.angle_alpha   90.00
_cell.angle_beta   90.00
_cell.angle_gamma   90.00
#
_symmetry.space_group_name_H-M   'P 1'
#
loop_
_entity.id
_entity.type
_entity.pdbx_description
1 polymer ?
#
loop_
_entity_poly.entity_id
_entity_poly.type
_entity_poly.pdbx_seq_one_letter_code
_entity_poly.pdbx_strand_id
1 'polypeptide(L)'
;MPVFLVLPLVISMLLIPLIALTPKESQKSETKADISKIEHIKLRRVALNKTVELSVDDYLVGVVACEMSAQFEKQALMAQAVAARTMLYRTIENGGTISDDSNTFQGYCDEGERKKKWNDKFGEYEQKIRSAVTSTNGEILTYNAQPILASYFALSAGKTESAKNVWGEDYPYLQAVESVGDMMADGFITKVSVSTADYISTAKSLGATNTDNPTPDSEPSMSESGTVLQYNFCGKSVTGKQMRTAFKLRSAVFTVEKTSDKFVFTVRGYGHGVGMSQNGANYMARQGSGYKEILLWYYKGCNIDKVN
;
A
#
# COMPACT_ATOMS: atom_id res chain seq x y z
N MET A 1 41.24 -74.08 -4.31
CA MET A 1 40.27 -73.69 -5.40
C MET A 1 39.43 -72.57 -4.89
N PRO A 2 39.59 -71.33 -5.32
CA PRO A 2 38.72 -70.24 -4.90
C PRO A 2 37.55 -70.18 -5.87
N VAL A 3 36.33 -70.08 -5.25
CA VAL A 3 35.08 -69.92 -5.96
C VAL A 3 34.93 -68.43 -6.19
N PHE A 4 34.87 -68.01 -7.46
CA PHE A 4 34.53 -66.65 -7.89
C PHE A 4 33.03 -66.46 -7.78
N LEU A 5 32.61 -65.60 -6.87
CA LEU A 5 31.23 -65.13 -6.74
C LEU A 5 31.04 -63.97 -7.75
N VAL A 6 30.34 -64.23 -8.84
CA VAL A 6 29.94 -63.18 -9.82
C VAL A 6 28.70 -62.49 -9.29
N LEU A 7 28.86 -61.23 -8.91
CA LEU A 7 27.76 -60.37 -8.51
C LEU A 7 27.08 -59.80 -9.76
N PRO A 8 25.77 -59.97 -9.96
CA PRO A 8 25.09 -59.35 -11.09
C PRO A 8 24.89 -57.87 -10.87
N LEU A 9 25.39 -57.07 -11.78
CA LEU A 9 25.19 -55.63 -11.84
C LEU A 9 23.71 -55.39 -12.21
N VAL A 10 22.91 -54.96 -11.21
CA VAL A 10 21.54 -54.50 -11.45
C VAL A 10 21.59 -53.09 -12.02
N ILE A 11 21.45 -52.99 -13.33
CA ILE A 11 21.24 -51.69 -14.00
C ILE A 11 19.83 -51.25 -13.66
N SER A 12 19.71 -50.34 -12.71
CA SER A 12 18.48 -49.60 -12.39
C SER A 12 18.21 -48.63 -13.55
N MET A 13 17.40 -49.07 -14.51
CA MET A 13 16.75 -48.15 -15.46
C MET A 13 15.83 -47.20 -14.73
N LEU A 14 16.27 -45.98 -14.52
CA LEU A 14 15.42 -44.86 -14.14
C LEU A 14 14.41 -44.62 -15.27
N LEU A 15 13.21 -45.14 -15.11
CA LEU A 15 12.04 -44.74 -15.86
C LEU A 15 11.71 -43.26 -15.49
N ILE A 16 12.24 -42.34 -16.28
CA ILE A 16 11.73 -40.98 -16.33
C ILE A 16 10.29 -41.08 -16.90
N PRO A 17 9.24 -40.76 -16.17
CA PRO A 17 7.93 -40.68 -16.79
C PRO A 17 7.96 -39.60 -17.86
N LEU A 18 7.76 -40.01 -19.10
CA LEU A 18 7.49 -39.14 -20.22
C LEU A 18 6.17 -38.45 -19.93
N ILE A 19 6.26 -37.31 -19.22
CA ILE A 19 5.15 -36.40 -19.11
C ILE A 19 4.88 -35.89 -20.51
N ALA A 20 3.84 -36.47 -21.12
CA ALA A 20 3.33 -36.03 -22.40
C ALA A 20 3.15 -34.50 -22.28
N LEU A 21 3.87 -33.76 -23.11
CA LEU A 21 3.59 -32.37 -23.39
C LEU A 21 2.21 -32.31 -24.06
N THR A 22 1.17 -32.38 -23.26
CA THR A 22 -0.14 -31.88 -23.69
C THR A 22 0.10 -30.43 -24.05
N PRO A 23 -0.27 -29.97 -25.24
CA PRO A 23 -0.25 -28.55 -25.55
C PRO A 23 -1.07 -27.88 -24.43
N LYS A 24 -0.43 -26.96 -23.70
CA LYS A 24 -1.13 -26.11 -22.75
C LYS A 24 -2.27 -25.51 -23.56
N GLU A 25 -3.50 -25.94 -23.28
CA GLU A 25 -4.68 -25.29 -23.85
C GLU A 25 -4.45 -23.80 -23.72
N SER A 26 -4.53 -23.11 -24.85
CA SER A 26 -4.44 -21.66 -24.88
C SER A 26 -5.43 -21.17 -23.84
N GLN A 27 -4.92 -20.57 -22.75
CA GLN A 27 -5.77 -19.83 -21.82
C GLN A 27 -6.60 -18.94 -22.72
N LYS A 28 -7.90 -19.21 -22.75
CA LYS A 28 -8.90 -18.32 -23.30
C LYS A 28 -8.54 -16.95 -22.77
N SER A 29 -8.14 -16.05 -23.65
CA SER A 29 -7.98 -14.63 -23.35
C SER A 29 -9.32 -14.24 -22.75
N GLU A 30 -9.40 -14.17 -21.42
CA GLU A 30 -10.52 -13.52 -20.77
C GLU A 30 -10.48 -12.09 -21.31
N THR A 31 -11.49 -11.74 -22.08
CA THR A 31 -11.65 -10.42 -22.65
C THR A 31 -11.63 -9.46 -21.46
N LYS A 32 -10.60 -8.59 -21.36
CA LYS A 32 -10.53 -7.57 -20.32
C LYS A 32 -11.86 -6.84 -20.27
N ALA A 33 -12.37 -6.62 -19.07
CA ALA A 33 -13.61 -5.90 -18.89
C ALA A 33 -13.49 -4.51 -19.55
N ASP A 34 -14.46 -4.14 -20.34
CA ASP A 34 -14.53 -2.80 -20.95
C ASP A 34 -14.92 -1.80 -19.85
N ILE A 35 -13.89 -1.17 -19.25
CA ILE A 35 -14.08 -0.23 -18.13
C ILE A 35 -14.87 1.02 -18.51
N SER A 36 -14.99 1.33 -19.83
CA SER A 36 -15.75 2.49 -20.31
C SER A 36 -17.25 2.37 -20.10
N LYS A 37 -17.75 1.15 -19.89
CA LYS A 37 -19.18 0.85 -19.73
C LYS A 37 -19.59 0.59 -18.28
N ILE A 38 -18.67 0.79 -17.32
CA ILE A 38 -18.94 0.47 -15.92
C ILE A 38 -19.59 1.65 -15.23
N GLU A 39 -20.89 1.60 -15.05
CA GLU A 39 -21.66 2.58 -14.28
C GLU A 39 -21.84 2.17 -12.81
N HIS A 40 -21.91 0.86 -12.53
CA HIS A 40 -22.13 0.28 -11.20
C HIS A 40 -21.06 -0.75 -10.85
N ILE A 41 -20.78 -0.87 -9.57
CA ILE A 41 -19.86 -1.86 -9.01
C ILE A 41 -20.50 -2.62 -7.84
N LYS A 42 -20.01 -3.83 -7.60
CA LYS A 42 -20.38 -4.63 -6.43
C LYS A 42 -19.29 -4.52 -5.37
N LEU A 43 -19.59 -3.82 -4.28
CA LEU A 43 -18.68 -3.63 -3.13
C LEU A 43 -18.99 -4.69 -2.07
N ARG A 44 -17.98 -5.47 -1.70
CA ARG A 44 -18.05 -6.36 -0.53
C ARG A 44 -17.75 -5.58 0.74
N ARG A 45 -18.74 -5.37 1.60
CA ARG A 45 -18.59 -4.79 2.94
C ARG A 45 -18.19 -5.93 3.90
N VAL A 46 -16.87 -6.01 4.22
CA VAL A 46 -16.30 -7.16 4.95
C VAL A 46 -16.86 -7.24 6.37
N ALA A 47 -16.82 -6.14 7.12
CA ALA A 47 -17.33 -6.10 8.49
C ALA A 47 -18.84 -6.41 8.60
N LEU A 48 -19.60 -6.15 7.55
CA LEU A 48 -21.06 -6.39 7.51
C LEU A 48 -21.42 -7.73 6.85
N ASN A 49 -20.43 -8.45 6.33
CA ASN A 49 -20.57 -9.70 5.56
C ASN A 49 -21.67 -9.62 4.47
N LYS A 50 -21.74 -8.49 3.75
CA LYS A 50 -22.70 -8.26 2.67
C LYS A 50 -22.05 -7.65 1.43
N THR A 51 -22.69 -7.81 0.28
CA THR A 51 -22.34 -7.11 -0.96
C THR A 51 -23.40 -6.06 -1.25
N VAL A 52 -22.97 -4.84 -1.61
CA VAL A 52 -23.85 -3.75 -2.01
C VAL A 52 -23.51 -3.32 -3.43
N GLU A 53 -24.51 -2.92 -4.19
CA GLU A 53 -24.33 -2.33 -5.52
C GLU A 53 -24.36 -0.81 -5.38
N LEU A 54 -23.39 -0.13 -6.04
CA LEU A 54 -23.19 1.31 -5.97
C LEU A 54 -22.87 1.83 -7.36
N SER A 55 -23.27 3.07 -7.67
CA SER A 55 -22.67 3.79 -8.78
C SER A 55 -21.17 3.99 -8.54
N VAL A 56 -20.38 4.11 -9.60
CA VAL A 56 -18.93 4.41 -9.50
C VAL A 56 -18.71 5.69 -8.71
N ASP A 57 -19.51 6.73 -8.96
CA ASP A 57 -19.38 8.01 -8.26
C ASP A 57 -19.69 7.90 -6.77
N ASP A 58 -20.76 7.21 -6.36
CA ASP A 58 -21.07 7.02 -4.93
C ASP A 58 -20.02 6.19 -4.21
N TYR A 59 -19.46 5.17 -4.90
CA TYR A 59 -18.31 4.43 -4.38
C TYR A 59 -17.10 5.36 -4.17
N LEU A 60 -16.74 6.16 -5.17
CA LEU A 60 -15.58 7.06 -5.07
C LEU A 60 -15.77 8.15 -4.01
N VAL A 61 -16.99 8.69 -3.86
CA VAL A 61 -17.30 9.61 -2.75
C VAL A 61 -17.05 8.94 -1.40
N GLY A 62 -17.49 7.69 -1.23
CA GLY A 62 -17.25 6.92 -0.01
C GLY A 62 -15.77 6.63 0.24
N VAL A 63 -15.00 6.32 -0.82
CA VAL A 63 -13.55 6.09 -0.71
C VAL A 63 -12.81 7.38 -0.34
N VAL A 64 -13.01 8.47 -1.08
CA VAL A 64 -12.33 9.75 -0.79
C VAL A 64 -12.65 10.23 0.62
N ALA A 65 -13.91 10.11 1.04
CA ALA A 65 -14.37 10.47 2.39
C ALA A 65 -13.74 9.62 3.50
N CYS A 66 -13.43 8.36 3.20
CA CYS A 66 -12.77 7.45 4.15
C CYS A 66 -11.27 7.75 4.26
N GLU A 67 -10.61 7.91 3.13
CA GLU A 67 -9.16 7.97 2.99
C GLU A 67 -8.58 9.35 3.32
N MET A 68 -9.28 10.44 3.00
CA MET A 68 -8.77 11.79 3.20
C MET A 68 -9.64 12.63 4.13
N SER A 69 -9.03 13.63 4.74
CA SER A 69 -9.78 14.67 5.45
C SER A 69 -10.58 15.53 4.46
N ALA A 70 -11.87 15.72 4.70
CA ALA A 70 -12.70 16.64 3.91
C ALA A 70 -12.23 18.11 4.01
N GLN A 71 -11.39 18.44 5.00
CA GLN A 71 -10.79 19.77 5.16
C GLN A 71 -9.63 20.02 4.17
N PHE A 72 -9.10 18.98 3.53
CA PHE A 72 -8.02 19.12 2.54
C PHE A 72 -8.47 19.95 1.35
N GLU A 73 -7.51 20.54 0.66
CA GLU A 73 -7.78 21.36 -0.52
C GLU A 73 -8.50 20.57 -1.62
N LYS A 74 -9.39 21.23 -2.37
CA LYS A 74 -10.16 20.57 -3.43
C LYS A 74 -9.27 19.87 -4.45
N GLN A 75 -8.12 20.47 -4.79
CA GLN A 75 -7.17 19.86 -5.74
C GLN A 75 -6.59 18.55 -5.21
N ALA A 76 -6.31 18.45 -3.92
CA ALA A 76 -5.86 17.20 -3.31
C ALA A 76 -6.95 16.13 -3.31
N LEU A 77 -8.20 16.50 -3.01
CA LEU A 77 -9.36 15.59 -3.08
C LEU A 77 -9.62 15.12 -4.52
N MET A 78 -9.43 15.99 -5.52
CA MET A 78 -9.50 15.62 -6.95
C MET A 78 -8.39 14.61 -7.32
N ALA A 79 -7.15 14.84 -6.87
CA ALA A 79 -6.05 13.89 -7.08
C ALA A 79 -6.36 12.52 -6.46
N GLN A 80 -6.91 12.50 -5.24
CA GLN A 80 -7.34 11.26 -4.59
C GLN A 80 -8.45 10.56 -5.36
N ALA A 81 -9.44 11.30 -5.89
CA ALA A 81 -10.54 10.73 -6.68
C ALA A 81 -10.03 10.04 -7.96
N VAL A 82 -9.07 10.66 -8.67
CA VAL A 82 -8.44 10.06 -9.86
C VAL A 82 -7.63 8.81 -9.47
N ALA A 83 -6.82 8.88 -8.41
CA ALA A 83 -6.05 7.73 -7.94
C ALA A 83 -6.96 6.56 -7.53
N ALA A 84 -8.02 6.85 -6.76
CA ALA A 84 -9.00 5.84 -6.33
C ALA A 84 -9.76 5.21 -7.51
N ARG A 85 -10.16 6.01 -8.51
CA ARG A 85 -10.80 5.51 -9.74
C ARG A 85 -9.85 4.64 -10.54
N THR A 86 -8.58 5.02 -10.63
CA THR A 86 -7.55 4.22 -11.30
C THR A 86 -7.39 2.85 -10.63
N MET A 87 -7.32 2.82 -9.30
CA MET A 87 -7.25 1.57 -8.53
C MET A 87 -8.49 0.70 -8.75
N LEU A 88 -9.69 1.29 -8.75
CA LEU A 88 -10.94 0.57 -9.01
C LEU A 88 -10.89 -0.09 -10.39
N TYR A 89 -10.62 0.66 -11.44
CA TYR A 89 -10.64 0.15 -12.81
C TYR A 89 -9.54 -0.87 -13.08
N ARG A 90 -8.33 -0.63 -12.56
CA ARG A 90 -7.26 -1.63 -12.60
C ARG A 90 -7.69 -2.95 -11.95
N THR A 91 -8.36 -2.88 -10.81
CA THR A 91 -8.82 -4.08 -10.09
C THR A 91 -9.87 -4.83 -10.89
N ILE A 92 -10.81 -4.13 -11.50
CA ILE A 92 -11.85 -4.74 -12.36
C ILE A 92 -11.23 -5.40 -13.60
N GLU A 93 -10.30 -4.71 -14.29
CA GLU A 93 -9.61 -5.27 -15.45
C GLU A 93 -8.83 -6.55 -15.14
N ASN A 94 -8.32 -6.66 -13.91
CA ASN A 94 -7.60 -7.84 -13.44
C ASN A 94 -8.51 -8.90 -12.79
N GLY A 95 -9.84 -8.78 -12.90
CA GLY A 95 -10.79 -9.72 -12.31
C GLY A 95 -10.81 -9.74 -10.78
N GLY A 96 -10.30 -8.68 -10.15
CA GLY A 96 -10.21 -8.57 -8.69
C GLY A 96 -11.55 -8.25 -8.02
N THR A 97 -11.61 -8.49 -6.71
CA THR A 97 -12.78 -8.18 -5.89
C THR A 97 -12.67 -6.77 -5.30
N ILE A 98 -13.74 -5.99 -5.40
CA ILE A 98 -13.85 -4.68 -4.76
C ILE A 98 -14.35 -4.89 -3.33
N SER A 99 -13.56 -4.46 -2.34
CA SER A 99 -13.91 -4.58 -0.92
C SER A 99 -13.58 -3.31 -0.14
N ASP A 100 -14.14 -3.18 1.08
CA ASP A 100 -13.84 -2.09 2.01
C ASP A 100 -12.75 -2.45 3.03
N ASP A 101 -12.04 -3.56 2.84
CA ASP A 101 -10.91 -3.94 3.68
C ASP A 101 -9.67 -3.11 3.32
N SER A 102 -9.38 -2.11 4.13
CA SER A 102 -8.22 -1.22 3.97
C SER A 102 -6.85 -1.91 4.07
N ASN A 103 -6.80 -3.19 4.50
CA ASN A 103 -5.55 -3.95 4.47
C ASN A 103 -5.24 -4.52 3.09
N THR A 104 -6.26 -4.72 2.26
CA THR A 104 -6.16 -5.38 0.95
C THR A 104 -6.57 -4.49 -0.20
N PHE A 105 -7.37 -3.46 0.05
CA PHE A 105 -7.88 -2.55 -0.96
C PHE A 105 -8.05 -1.12 -0.40
N GLN A 106 -9.11 -0.40 -0.81
CA GLN A 106 -9.39 0.98 -0.39
C GLN A 106 -10.43 0.99 0.73
N GLY A 107 -10.23 1.85 1.74
CA GLY A 107 -11.27 2.10 2.74
C GLY A 107 -12.52 2.71 2.12
N TYR A 108 -13.69 2.40 2.66
CA TYR A 108 -14.96 2.95 2.21
C TYR A 108 -15.85 3.31 3.39
N CYS A 109 -16.36 4.53 3.39
CA CYS A 109 -17.34 5.01 4.36
C CYS A 109 -18.69 5.23 3.67
N ASP A 110 -19.74 4.52 4.11
CA ASP A 110 -21.10 4.77 3.61
C ASP A 110 -21.65 6.13 4.10
N GLU A 111 -22.81 6.51 3.57
CA GLU A 111 -23.42 7.82 3.92
C GLU A 111 -23.69 7.95 5.41
N GLY A 112 -24.16 6.87 6.07
CA GLY A 112 -24.41 6.85 7.51
C GLY A 112 -23.14 7.03 8.32
N GLU A 113 -22.04 6.40 7.90
CA GLU A 113 -20.72 6.57 8.51
C GLU A 113 -20.18 7.99 8.31
N ARG A 114 -20.35 8.58 7.11
CA ARG A 114 -19.98 9.96 6.81
C ARG A 114 -20.80 10.98 7.62
N LYS A 115 -22.12 10.77 7.76
CA LYS A 115 -22.98 11.59 8.61
C LYS A 115 -22.51 11.59 10.07
N LYS A 116 -22.18 10.44 10.62
CA LYS A 116 -21.62 10.31 11.97
C LYS A 116 -20.25 10.96 12.11
N LYS A 117 -19.39 10.82 11.08
CA LYS A 117 -18.02 11.38 11.07
C LYS A 117 -18.03 12.91 11.06
N TRP A 118 -18.95 13.53 10.35
CA TRP A 118 -18.94 14.97 10.08
C TRP A 118 -20.02 15.77 10.79
N ASN A 119 -21.03 15.13 11.36
CA ASN A 119 -22.12 15.76 12.10
C ASN A 119 -22.70 16.98 11.35
N ASP A 120 -22.67 18.16 11.95
CA ASP A 120 -23.23 19.40 11.38
C ASP A 120 -22.58 19.84 10.08
N LYS A 121 -21.34 19.36 9.81
CA LYS A 121 -20.60 19.67 8.58
C LYS A 121 -20.85 18.69 7.44
N PHE A 122 -21.74 17.71 7.63
CA PHE A 122 -21.97 16.67 6.62
C PHE A 122 -22.32 17.27 5.25
N GLY A 123 -23.27 18.22 5.18
CA GLY A 123 -23.70 18.80 3.91
C GLY A 123 -22.56 19.50 3.14
N GLU A 124 -21.76 20.30 3.86
CA GLU A 124 -20.59 20.99 3.29
C GLU A 124 -19.55 20.02 2.75
N TYR A 125 -19.16 19.04 3.58
CA TYR A 125 -18.08 18.11 3.25
C TYR A 125 -18.48 17.07 2.19
N GLU A 126 -19.72 16.60 2.25
CA GLU A 126 -20.28 15.72 1.22
C GLU A 126 -20.29 16.40 -0.15
N GLN A 127 -20.77 17.64 -0.22
CA GLN A 127 -20.80 18.43 -1.45
C GLN A 127 -19.39 18.68 -1.99
N LYS A 128 -18.43 19.01 -1.12
CA LYS A 128 -17.03 19.26 -1.52
C LYS A 128 -16.39 18.02 -2.13
N ILE A 129 -16.53 16.85 -1.47
CA ILE A 129 -15.97 15.59 -1.96
C ILE A 129 -16.68 15.15 -3.24
N ARG A 130 -18.00 15.20 -3.29
CA ARG A 130 -18.76 14.86 -4.49
C ARG A 130 -18.37 15.76 -5.67
N SER A 131 -18.18 17.05 -5.43
CA SER A 131 -17.67 17.98 -6.45
C SER A 131 -16.25 17.61 -6.93
N ALA A 132 -15.37 17.12 -6.05
CA ALA A 132 -14.04 16.66 -6.46
C ALA A 132 -14.12 15.41 -7.33
N VAL A 133 -14.97 14.44 -6.99
CA VAL A 133 -15.21 13.21 -7.77
C VAL A 133 -15.77 13.52 -9.14
N THR A 134 -16.84 14.33 -9.22
CA THR A 134 -17.52 14.65 -10.48
C THR A 134 -16.68 15.55 -11.38
N SER A 135 -15.89 16.47 -10.82
CA SER A 135 -14.98 17.34 -11.60
C SER A 135 -13.86 16.57 -12.32
N THR A 136 -13.59 15.33 -11.88
CA THR A 136 -12.58 14.44 -12.48
C THR A 136 -13.21 13.21 -13.16
N ASN A 137 -14.48 13.30 -13.53
CA ASN A 137 -15.21 12.14 -14.05
C ASN A 137 -14.52 11.52 -15.28
N GLY A 138 -14.37 10.19 -15.25
CA GLY A 138 -13.71 9.38 -16.27
C GLY A 138 -12.18 9.48 -16.26
N GLU A 139 -11.54 10.39 -15.52
CA GLU A 139 -10.07 10.51 -15.52
C GLU A 139 -9.41 9.42 -14.68
N ILE A 140 -8.38 8.78 -15.25
CA ILE A 140 -7.52 7.75 -14.63
C ILE A 140 -6.06 8.00 -14.96
N LEU A 141 -5.19 7.46 -14.15
CA LEU A 141 -3.75 7.40 -14.40
C LEU A 141 -3.40 6.17 -15.22
N THR A 142 -2.63 6.36 -16.29
CA THR A 142 -2.15 5.27 -17.14
C THR A 142 -0.63 5.32 -17.31
N TYR A 143 -0.06 4.16 -17.53
CA TYR A 143 1.31 3.96 -17.98
C TYR A 143 1.29 2.91 -19.10
N ASN A 144 1.86 3.24 -20.27
CA ASN A 144 1.74 2.41 -21.47
C ASN A 144 0.28 2.02 -21.79
N ALA A 145 -0.63 3.03 -21.73
CA ALA A 145 -2.07 2.89 -21.99
C ALA A 145 -2.80 1.87 -21.08
N GLN A 146 -2.24 1.52 -19.92
CA GLN A 146 -2.89 0.64 -18.94
C GLN A 146 -3.07 1.38 -17.61
N PRO A 147 -4.20 1.18 -16.89
CA PRO A 147 -4.38 1.73 -15.56
C PRO A 147 -3.26 1.30 -14.61
N ILE A 148 -2.64 2.25 -13.91
CA ILE A 148 -1.52 1.97 -13.00
C ILE A 148 -1.99 1.43 -11.64
N LEU A 149 -1.05 0.88 -10.87
CA LEU A 149 -1.21 0.68 -9.43
C LEU A 149 -1.08 2.06 -8.76
N ALA A 150 -2.17 2.83 -8.70
CA ALA A 150 -2.19 4.19 -8.18
C ALA A 150 -2.22 4.18 -6.64
N SER A 151 -1.17 3.63 -6.02
CA SER A 151 -1.03 3.49 -4.57
C SER A 151 -0.89 4.85 -3.90
N TYR A 152 -1.49 5.01 -2.73
CA TYR A 152 -1.41 6.22 -1.91
C TYR A 152 -1.36 5.88 -0.42
N PHE A 153 -0.94 6.84 0.38
CA PHE A 153 -0.78 6.68 1.84
C PHE A 153 -0.84 8.02 2.55
N ALA A 154 -0.95 8.01 3.87
CA ALA A 154 -1.26 9.22 4.62
C ALA A 154 -0.12 10.26 4.63
N LEU A 155 1.12 9.87 4.94
CA LEU A 155 2.21 10.80 5.27
C LEU A 155 3.58 10.17 5.04
N SER A 156 4.44 10.77 4.20
CA SER A 156 5.82 10.33 4.01
C SER A 156 6.74 10.85 5.13
N ALA A 157 7.99 10.40 5.12
CA ALA A 157 9.04 10.93 5.99
C ALA A 157 9.78 12.14 5.38
N GLY A 158 9.17 12.83 4.40
CA GLY A 158 9.75 13.94 3.63
C GLY A 158 10.11 13.52 2.20
N LYS A 159 10.21 12.21 1.94
CA LYS A 159 10.40 11.59 0.63
C LYS A 159 9.56 10.31 0.58
N THR A 160 8.91 10.03 -0.55
CA THR A 160 8.18 8.77 -0.73
C THR A 160 9.16 7.62 -0.96
N GLU A 161 8.65 6.39 -0.96
CA GLU A 161 9.48 5.20 -1.16
C GLU A 161 9.16 4.52 -2.50
N SER A 162 10.14 3.81 -3.06
CA SER A 162 9.92 3.02 -4.25
C SER A 162 9.15 1.73 -3.94
N ALA A 163 8.33 1.29 -4.88
CA ALA A 163 7.63 0.00 -4.77
C ALA A 163 8.61 -1.17 -4.62
N LYS A 164 9.77 -1.09 -5.27
CA LYS A 164 10.84 -2.09 -5.19
C LYS A 164 11.32 -2.31 -3.75
N ASN A 165 11.53 -1.24 -2.99
CA ASN A 165 12.02 -1.34 -1.61
C ASN A 165 10.96 -1.86 -0.63
N VAL A 166 9.67 -1.60 -0.90
CA VAL A 166 8.58 -1.97 0.02
C VAL A 166 7.95 -3.31 -0.32
N TRP A 167 7.80 -3.60 -1.63
CA TRP A 167 7.07 -4.79 -2.10
C TRP A 167 7.93 -5.76 -2.90
N GLY A 168 9.16 -5.36 -3.30
CA GLY A 168 10.05 -6.17 -4.12
C GLY A 168 9.76 -6.09 -5.62
N GLU A 169 8.71 -5.40 -6.04
CA GLU A 169 8.31 -5.22 -7.43
C GLU A 169 8.70 -3.83 -7.93
N ASP A 170 9.33 -3.75 -9.09
CA ASP A 170 9.77 -2.48 -9.68
C ASP A 170 8.73 -1.96 -10.67
N TYR A 171 8.00 -0.92 -10.23
CA TYR A 171 7.08 -0.17 -11.08
C TYR A 171 7.74 1.14 -11.51
N PRO A 172 7.97 1.38 -12.82
CA PRO A 172 8.67 2.59 -13.29
C PRO A 172 8.03 3.90 -12.81
N TYR A 173 6.74 3.89 -12.54
CA TYR A 173 5.95 5.04 -12.08
C TYR A 173 5.80 5.15 -10.56
N LEU A 174 6.27 4.17 -9.77
CA LEU A 174 6.25 4.19 -8.29
C LEU A 174 7.67 4.31 -7.74
N GLN A 175 8.33 5.40 -8.10
CA GLN A 175 9.67 5.75 -7.64
C GLN A 175 9.61 6.70 -6.44
N ALA A 176 10.70 6.78 -5.69
CA ALA A 176 10.84 7.73 -4.59
C ALA A 176 10.86 9.17 -5.12
N VAL A 177 10.01 10.04 -4.56
CA VAL A 177 9.94 11.47 -4.89
C VAL A 177 9.92 12.32 -3.63
N GLU A 178 10.44 13.55 -3.72
CA GLU A 178 10.39 14.50 -2.61
C GLU A 178 8.93 14.85 -2.26
N SER A 179 8.66 14.92 -0.95
CA SER A 179 7.36 15.27 -0.39
C SER A 179 7.56 16.07 0.90
N VAL A 180 8.33 17.17 0.78
CA VAL A 180 8.79 17.98 1.92
C VAL A 180 7.66 18.58 2.75
N GLY A 181 6.48 18.81 2.14
CA GLY A 181 5.30 19.30 2.84
C GLY A 181 4.80 18.36 3.94
N ASP A 182 5.12 17.09 3.85
CA ASP A 182 4.77 16.09 4.85
C ASP A 182 5.43 16.37 6.22
N MET A 183 6.61 16.97 6.23
CA MET A 183 7.32 17.31 7.46
C MET A 183 6.61 18.39 8.30
N MET A 184 5.67 19.12 7.69
CA MET A 184 4.88 20.17 8.36
C MET A 184 3.52 19.64 8.85
N ALA A 185 3.20 18.37 8.55
CA ALA A 185 1.91 17.80 8.93
C ALA A 185 1.88 17.39 10.40
N ASP A 186 0.70 17.53 11.00
CA ASP A 186 0.45 17.05 12.36
C ASP A 186 0.72 15.54 12.47
N GLY A 187 1.45 15.16 13.50
CA GLY A 187 1.80 13.77 13.73
C GLY A 187 2.89 13.24 12.77
N PHE A 188 3.68 14.12 12.14
CA PHE A 188 4.84 13.72 11.34
C PHE A 188 5.82 12.86 12.14
N ILE A 189 6.06 13.20 13.40
CA ILE A 189 6.86 12.39 14.32
C ILE A 189 5.94 11.83 15.41
N THR A 190 6.05 10.52 15.65
CA THR A 190 5.37 9.84 16.76
C THR A 190 6.36 9.00 17.55
N LYS A 191 6.11 8.83 18.86
CA LYS A 191 6.93 7.97 19.72
C LYS A 191 6.09 6.81 20.24
N VAL A 192 6.66 5.61 20.17
CA VAL A 192 6.08 4.38 20.74
C VAL A 192 7.04 3.85 21.77
N SER A 193 6.61 3.78 23.03
CA SER A 193 7.38 3.20 24.13
C SER A 193 6.98 1.75 24.34
N VAL A 194 7.96 0.86 24.40
CA VAL A 194 7.77 -0.59 24.59
C VAL A 194 8.59 -1.02 25.79
N SER A 195 8.00 -1.77 26.72
CA SER A 195 8.75 -2.33 27.85
C SER A 195 9.85 -3.29 27.36
N THR A 196 10.92 -3.43 28.12
CA THR A 196 11.98 -4.41 27.80
C THR A 196 11.41 -5.83 27.66
N ALA A 197 10.42 -6.18 28.48
CA ALA A 197 9.78 -7.49 28.43
C ALA A 197 8.99 -7.69 27.11
N ASP A 198 8.21 -6.70 26.69
CA ASP A 198 7.44 -6.76 25.41
C ASP A 198 8.39 -6.75 24.21
N TYR A 199 9.48 -5.98 24.26
CA TYR A 199 10.50 -5.97 23.23
C TYR A 199 11.12 -7.35 23.04
N ILE A 200 11.51 -8.02 24.13
CA ILE A 200 12.05 -9.38 24.15
C ILE A 200 11.00 -10.39 23.66
N SER A 201 9.76 -10.31 24.14
CA SER A 201 8.67 -11.19 23.73
C SER A 201 8.42 -11.09 22.22
N THR A 202 8.40 -9.87 21.69
CA THR A 202 8.26 -9.62 20.26
C THR A 202 9.45 -10.16 19.46
N ALA A 203 10.68 -9.97 19.97
CA ALA A 203 11.86 -10.52 19.32
C ALA A 203 11.79 -12.05 19.20
N LYS A 204 11.42 -12.73 20.29
CA LYS A 204 11.23 -14.19 20.31
C LYS A 204 10.15 -14.65 19.33
N SER A 205 9.04 -13.92 19.22
CA SER A 205 7.96 -14.24 18.28
C SER A 205 8.40 -14.15 16.79
N LEU A 206 9.41 -13.33 16.52
CA LEU A 206 10.04 -13.20 15.20
C LEU A 206 11.23 -14.15 15.00
N GLY A 207 11.51 -15.03 15.98
CA GLY A 207 12.57 -16.04 15.90
C GLY A 207 13.97 -15.54 16.29
N ALA A 208 14.05 -14.46 17.09
CA ALA A 208 15.32 -14.01 17.67
C ALA A 208 15.77 -14.94 18.81
N THR A 209 17.08 -15.14 18.91
CA THR A 209 17.69 -16.03 19.89
C THR A 209 18.55 -15.32 20.92
N ASN A 210 19.06 -14.13 20.62
CA ASN A 210 19.91 -13.33 21.51
C ASN A 210 19.08 -12.28 22.27
N THR A 211 18.36 -12.73 23.30
CA THR A 211 17.39 -11.88 24.02
C THR A 211 17.81 -11.54 25.46
N ASP A 212 18.95 -12.00 25.93
CA ASP A 212 19.37 -11.82 27.33
C ASP A 212 19.77 -10.37 27.66
N ASN A 213 20.40 -9.68 26.69
CA ASN A 213 20.71 -8.26 26.78
C ASN A 213 20.35 -7.53 25.50
N PRO A 214 19.06 -7.26 25.26
CA PRO A 214 18.60 -6.65 24.02
C PRO A 214 19.14 -5.23 23.88
N THR A 215 19.68 -4.95 22.70
CA THR A 215 20.13 -3.62 22.27
C THR A 215 19.46 -3.24 20.96
N PRO A 216 19.21 -1.95 20.70
CA PRO A 216 18.85 -1.50 19.37
C PRO A 216 19.93 -1.86 18.35
N ASP A 217 19.54 -2.05 17.10
CA ASP A 217 20.49 -2.09 15.99
C ASP A 217 21.12 -0.71 15.82
N SER A 218 22.43 -0.63 15.86
CA SER A 218 23.15 0.64 15.70
C SER A 218 23.30 1.07 14.25
N GLU A 219 23.22 0.13 13.32
CA GLU A 219 23.47 0.34 11.90
C GLU A 219 22.43 -0.40 11.01
N PRO A 220 21.13 -0.07 11.13
CA PRO A 220 20.13 -0.69 10.26
C PRO A 220 20.37 -0.30 8.80
N SER A 221 20.14 -1.23 7.88
CA SER A 221 20.13 -0.91 6.45
C SER A 221 18.91 -0.04 6.14
N MET A 222 19.13 1.10 5.51
CA MET A 222 18.08 2.07 5.18
C MET A 222 18.09 2.41 3.69
N SER A 223 16.93 2.77 3.16
CA SER A 223 16.81 3.40 1.85
C SER A 223 17.17 4.89 1.91
N GLU A 224 17.28 5.52 0.74
CA GLU A 224 17.44 6.99 0.65
C GLU A 224 16.27 7.78 1.26
N SER A 225 15.08 7.18 1.32
CA SER A 225 13.89 7.76 1.94
C SER A 225 13.85 7.56 3.46
N GLY A 226 14.87 6.92 4.04
CA GLY A 226 14.96 6.62 5.45
C GLY A 226 14.14 5.41 5.90
N THR A 227 13.58 4.64 4.98
CA THR A 227 12.87 3.40 5.30
C THR A 227 13.87 2.34 5.77
N VAL A 228 13.63 1.73 6.92
CA VAL A 228 14.41 0.61 7.41
C VAL A 228 14.15 -0.60 6.50
N LEU A 229 15.18 -1.00 5.75
CA LEU A 229 15.13 -2.17 4.86
C LEU A 229 15.44 -3.45 5.64
N GLN A 230 16.50 -3.43 6.45
CA GLN A 230 16.90 -4.51 7.33
C GLN A 230 17.27 -3.98 8.71
N TYR A 231 16.92 -4.73 9.74
CA TYR A 231 17.16 -4.42 11.15
C TYR A 231 17.63 -5.67 11.87
N ASN A 232 18.75 -5.59 12.59
CA ASN A 232 19.21 -6.68 13.44
C ASN A 232 18.44 -6.69 14.77
N PHE A 233 17.41 -7.51 14.85
CA PHE A 233 16.54 -7.60 16.02
C PHE A 233 16.98 -8.75 16.92
N CYS A 234 17.79 -8.46 17.94
CA CYS A 234 18.31 -9.46 18.87
C CYS A 234 18.97 -10.66 18.16
N GLY A 235 19.86 -10.40 17.20
CA GLY A 235 20.55 -11.42 16.42
C GLY A 235 19.77 -12.00 15.25
N LYS A 236 18.52 -11.57 15.04
CA LYS A 236 17.70 -11.95 13.90
C LYS A 236 17.58 -10.80 12.92
N SER A 237 17.94 -11.01 11.64
CA SER A 237 17.65 -10.04 10.57
C SER A 237 16.15 -10.06 10.27
N VAL A 238 15.52 -8.91 10.38
CA VAL A 238 14.10 -8.67 10.07
C VAL A 238 13.97 -7.42 9.21
N THR A 239 12.87 -7.31 8.45
CA THR A 239 12.60 -6.11 7.66
C THR A 239 11.95 -5.01 8.52
N GLY A 240 12.11 -3.74 8.13
CA GLY A 240 11.38 -2.63 8.74
C GLY A 240 9.85 -2.82 8.69
N LYS A 241 9.33 -3.47 7.63
CA LYS A 241 7.92 -3.87 7.53
C LYS A 241 7.52 -4.85 8.63
N GLN A 242 8.36 -5.85 8.94
CA GLN A 242 8.10 -6.77 10.05
C GLN A 242 8.12 -6.05 11.39
N MET A 243 9.09 -5.16 11.62
CA MET A 243 9.15 -4.32 12.83
C MET A 243 7.91 -3.42 12.93
N ARG A 244 7.52 -2.74 11.83
CA ARG A 244 6.30 -1.93 11.78
C ARG A 244 5.06 -2.73 12.19
N THR A 245 4.89 -3.93 11.67
CA THR A 245 3.76 -4.81 12.00
C THR A 245 3.80 -5.26 13.44
N ALA A 246 4.94 -5.75 13.92
CA ALA A 246 5.11 -6.31 15.25
C ALA A 246 4.88 -5.29 16.37
N PHE A 247 5.35 -4.06 16.19
CA PHE A 247 5.19 -2.97 17.16
C PHE A 247 4.06 -1.98 16.83
N LYS A 248 3.25 -2.28 15.81
CA LYS A 248 2.14 -1.42 15.35
C LYS A 248 2.60 0.01 15.07
N LEU A 249 3.78 0.18 14.47
CA LEU A 249 4.33 1.48 14.13
C LEU A 249 3.58 2.09 12.94
N ARG A 250 3.51 3.40 12.89
CA ARG A 250 2.82 4.12 11.81
C ARG A 250 3.51 3.94 10.45
N SER A 251 4.85 3.84 10.44
CA SER A 251 5.64 3.61 9.22
C SER A 251 6.83 2.70 9.50
N ALA A 252 7.58 2.33 8.45
CA ALA A 252 8.87 1.65 8.55
C ALA A 252 10.06 2.64 8.60
N VAL A 253 9.81 3.94 8.75
CA VAL A 253 10.85 4.96 8.96
C VAL A 253 10.92 5.25 10.45
N PHE A 254 11.86 4.61 11.14
CA PHE A 254 11.99 4.72 12.60
C PHE A 254 13.45 4.63 13.06
N THR A 255 13.69 5.19 14.24
CA THR A 255 14.88 4.89 15.07
C THR A 255 14.44 4.27 16.38
N VAL A 256 15.32 3.53 17.02
CA VAL A 256 15.08 2.89 18.33
C VAL A 256 16.15 3.31 19.32
N GLU A 257 15.73 3.74 20.49
CA GLU A 257 16.61 4.07 21.60
C GLU A 257 16.24 3.18 22.80
N LYS A 258 17.26 2.67 23.52
CA LYS A 258 17.07 1.97 24.80
C LYS A 258 17.26 2.97 25.94
N THR A 259 16.29 3.03 26.81
CA THR A 259 16.41 3.71 28.12
C THR A 259 16.65 2.67 29.22
N SER A 260 16.62 3.06 30.50
CA SER A 260 16.86 2.13 31.63
C SER A 260 15.91 0.92 31.63
N ASP A 261 14.63 1.13 31.26
CA ASP A 261 13.54 0.16 31.45
C ASP A 261 12.71 -0.12 30.20
N LYS A 262 12.95 0.60 29.10
CA LYS A 262 12.13 0.51 27.87
C LYS A 262 12.91 0.83 26.62
N PHE A 263 12.32 0.46 25.47
CA PHE A 263 12.72 0.87 24.14
C PHE A 263 11.76 1.94 23.63
N VAL A 264 12.28 2.98 23.02
CA VAL A 264 11.50 4.09 22.46
C VAL A 264 11.73 4.13 20.96
N PHE A 265 10.69 3.86 20.19
CA PHE A 265 10.68 4.06 18.75
C PHE A 265 10.30 5.51 18.45
N THR A 266 11.14 6.20 17.70
CA THR A 266 10.79 7.49 17.08
C THR A 266 10.47 7.23 15.62
N VAL A 267 9.20 7.39 15.24
CA VAL A 267 8.67 7.02 13.92
C VAL A 267 8.31 8.28 13.15
N ARG A 268 8.72 8.36 11.87
CA ARG A 268 8.36 9.45 10.96
C ARG A 268 7.40 8.96 9.90
N GLY A 269 6.38 9.79 9.59
CA GLY A 269 5.40 9.47 8.58
C GLY A 269 4.32 8.46 9.01
N TYR A 270 3.41 8.14 8.08
CA TYR A 270 2.30 7.21 8.30
C TYR A 270 1.90 6.52 6.99
N GLY A 271 2.03 5.22 6.93
CA GLY A 271 1.70 4.37 5.80
C GLY A 271 2.89 3.58 5.29
N HIS A 272 2.75 3.04 4.08
CA HIS A 272 3.79 2.25 3.42
C HIS A 272 4.82 3.08 2.64
N GLY A 273 4.53 4.35 2.38
CA GLY A 273 5.44 5.28 1.74
C GLY A 273 5.41 5.29 0.21
N VAL A 274 4.69 4.41 -0.47
CA VAL A 274 4.75 4.23 -1.94
C VAL A 274 3.63 4.99 -2.65
N GLY A 275 3.96 5.75 -3.70
CA GLY A 275 3.01 6.51 -4.51
C GLY A 275 2.66 7.86 -3.89
N MET A 276 1.38 8.29 -3.94
CA MET A 276 0.98 9.62 -3.51
C MET A 276 0.85 9.75 -2.00
N SER A 277 1.58 10.69 -1.37
CA SER A 277 1.30 11.14 -0.02
C SER A 277 0.06 12.03 0.00
N GLN A 278 -0.94 11.69 0.81
CA GLN A 278 -2.17 12.47 0.94
C GLN A 278 -1.92 13.86 1.56
N ASN A 279 -1.06 13.94 2.59
CA ASN A 279 -0.67 15.21 3.18
C ASN A 279 0.24 16.03 2.25
N GLY A 280 1.16 15.37 1.55
CA GLY A 280 1.99 16.01 0.54
C GLY A 280 1.17 16.58 -0.62
N ALA A 281 0.17 15.84 -1.10
CA ALA A 281 -0.79 16.31 -2.10
C ALA A 281 -1.55 17.55 -1.61
N ASN A 282 -1.99 17.54 -0.35
CA ASN A 282 -2.66 18.69 0.26
C ASN A 282 -1.73 19.89 0.41
N TYR A 283 -0.47 19.67 0.78
CA TYR A 283 0.52 20.75 0.82
C TYR A 283 0.75 21.36 -0.57
N MET A 284 0.96 20.54 -1.61
CA MET A 284 1.11 21.03 -2.99
C MET A 284 -0.11 21.82 -3.44
N ALA A 285 -1.31 21.35 -3.13
CA ALA A 285 -2.55 22.06 -3.44
C ALA A 285 -2.63 23.43 -2.75
N ARG A 286 -2.20 23.54 -1.48
CA ARG A 286 -2.09 24.82 -0.75
C ARG A 286 -1.06 25.76 -1.36
N GLN A 287 -0.02 25.23 -2.03
CA GLN A 287 0.97 26.03 -2.78
C GLN A 287 0.47 26.39 -4.19
N GLY A 288 -0.76 26.05 -4.56
CA GLY A 288 -1.36 26.41 -5.85
C GLY A 288 -1.29 25.33 -6.92
N SER A 289 -0.70 24.15 -6.64
CA SER A 289 -0.65 23.07 -7.63
C SER A 289 -2.04 22.51 -7.93
N GLY A 290 -2.32 22.31 -9.23
CA GLY A 290 -3.51 21.60 -9.68
C GLY A 290 -3.40 20.08 -9.46
N TYR A 291 -4.54 19.38 -9.41
CA TYR A 291 -4.56 17.92 -9.18
C TYR A 291 -3.75 17.12 -10.22
N LYS A 292 -3.67 17.58 -11.46
CA LYS A 292 -2.87 16.94 -12.52
C LYS A 292 -1.38 17.04 -12.23
N GLU A 293 -0.92 18.21 -11.79
CA GLU A 293 0.47 18.40 -11.38
C GLU A 293 0.84 17.55 -10.18
N ILE A 294 -0.06 17.47 -9.18
CA ILE A 294 0.09 16.62 -8.00
C ILE A 294 0.24 15.15 -8.42
N LEU A 295 -0.67 14.66 -9.25
CA LEU A 295 -0.64 13.27 -9.71
C LEU A 295 0.64 12.94 -10.49
N LEU A 296 1.05 13.80 -11.44
CA LEU A 296 2.26 13.59 -12.24
C LEU A 296 3.56 13.82 -11.47
N TRP A 297 3.48 14.47 -10.31
CA TRP A 297 4.60 14.54 -9.37
C TRP A 297 4.85 13.18 -8.71
N TYR A 298 3.79 12.53 -8.21
CA TYR A 298 3.90 11.27 -7.49
C TYR A 298 3.99 10.04 -8.39
N TYR A 299 3.39 10.07 -9.57
CA TYR A 299 3.36 8.94 -10.51
C TYR A 299 4.14 9.31 -11.78
N LYS A 300 5.45 9.04 -11.74
CA LYS A 300 6.38 9.49 -12.78
C LYS A 300 6.13 8.83 -14.13
N GLY A 301 6.13 9.63 -15.20
CA GLY A 301 5.97 9.14 -16.57
C GLY A 301 4.57 8.62 -16.90
N CYS A 302 3.58 8.85 -16.02
CA CYS A 302 2.19 8.52 -16.30
C CYS A 302 1.50 9.60 -17.13
N ASN A 303 0.39 9.20 -17.76
CA ASN A 303 -0.59 10.10 -18.35
C ASN A 303 -1.86 10.14 -17.51
N ILE A 304 -2.68 11.16 -17.72
CA ILE A 304 -4.04 11.22 -17.21
C ILE A 304 -4.95 11.11 -18.43
N ASP A 305 -5.54 9.94 -18.59
CA ASP A 305 -6.43 9.63 -19.71
C ASP A 305 -7.89 9.62 -19.26
N LYS A 306 -8.80 9.78 -20.19
CA LYS A 306 -10.22 9.73 -19.92
C LYS A 306 -10.81 8.43 -20.44
N VAL A 307 -11.44 7.68 -19.57
CA VAL A 307 -12.27 6.52 -19.91
C VAL A 307 -13.64 7.07 -20.32
N ASN A 308 -13.98 6.91 -21.60
CA ASN A 308 -15.24 7.41 -22.19
C ASN A 308 -16.27 6.28 -22.21
#